data_beb0d424f1a4aa47112ce1b10d1addf1
#
_entry.id   beb0d424f1a4aa47112ce1b10d1addf1
#
_cell.length_a   1.000
_cell.length_b   1.000
_cell.length_c   1.000
_cell.angle_alpha   90.00
_cell.angle_beta   90.00
_cell.angle_gamma   90.00
#
_symmetry.space_group_name_H-M   'P 1'
#
loop_
_entity.id
_entity.type
_entity.pdbx_description
1 polymer ?
#
loop_
_entity_poly.entity_id
_entity_poly.type
_entity_poly.pdbx_seq_one_letter_code
_entity_poly.pdbx_strand_id
1 'polypeptide(L)'
;VNENAQQRRSLPLRIIHRLYVLVRGYFAVVGLLVTLGPVLIVALATRGGGEAPKTKVDFSVEQPARLKLGLHGLLVEKEPGISDRFLSQLFGDDRSLYLPDIRSALRRAAADERVARLEIEIGSLTGSLAELTELRRMLVEFRESGKPLHAVLVEGSDWNYYVASAAGHVILNPASSLIIPGPTFTLTYFGEALRKLGVEIEVLRAGKYKSAFEAFVQNAPSEATLEQYRTMEESLRAHLVEAVAASRGKDAATVRGWFKRSIFTAEQARASGLVDAIGYDAEASDLPATAAREPLVKLEDYAASGAPETRPVVEDQGGIALIEAVGEIHMGDAGMADEGITPLGLRRELRWAQTDDKVKAVVLRISSPGGSAVASDMIWNDVRKLAAEKPVVVSMGAYAASGGYYISVPAQRLIAEPTTITGSIGVIGMLPRLGAFEEKYGVSFHIVTQSERANLLNPGGKGSDEDRALMTSTIDQVYSTFLEKVALGRKMPVSEVDARAQGRVYSGLQALDLKLVDAIGGLPDAFKAAKELAGFDVDKLYPVLHYEGDEFALHECLGSPQQMMRCLRRGGARVALPPLAVGLAWGQASTSRAEAIAKTLERWVDAGALAVWPGYLSAEIDRPMSSTSR
;
A
#
# COMPACT_ATOMS: atom_id res chain seq x y z
N VAL A 1 44.79 19.53 -64.28
CA VAL A 1 44.40 20.26 -63.02
C VAL A 1 42.97 19.90 -62.58
N ASN A 2 42.37 18.74 -62.96
CA ASN A 2 40.96 18.50 -62.62
C ASN A 2 40.65 17.11 -61.98
N GLU A 3 41.68 16.29 -61.72
CA GLU A 3 41.42 14.98 -61.10
C GLU A 3 41.44 15.00 -59.57
N ASN A 4 42.05 15.98 -58.91
CA ASN A 4 42.14 16.07 -57.45
C ASN A 4 40.92 16.71 -56.76
N ALA A 5 39.99 17.32 -57.51
CA ALA A 5 38.78 17.94 -56.98
C ALA A 5 37.63 16.95 -56.84
N GLN A 6 37.61 15.86 -57.62
CA GLN A 6 36.55 14.81 -57.51
C GLN A 6 36.81 13.81 -56.36
N GLN A 7 38.05 13.55 -55.98
CA GLN A 7 38.40 12.65 -54.89
C GLN A 7 38.12 13.25 -53.50
N ARG A 8 38.11 14.57 -53.33
CA ARG A 8 37.81 15.21 -52.03
C ARG A 8 36.34 15.33 -51.72
N ARG A 9 35.42 15.19 -52.70
CA ARG A 9 33.96 15.26 -52.48
C ARG A 9 33.33 13.91 -52.10
N SER A 10 34.00 12.79 -52.27
CA SER A 10 33.48 11.46 -51.97
C SER A 10 33.78 10.95 -50.54
N LEU A 11 34.76 11.55 -49.85
CA LEU A 11 35.17 11.14 -48.51
C LEU A 11 34.11 11.40 -47.43
N PRO A 12 33.44 12.56 -47.36
CA PRO A 12 32.40 12.81 -46.38
C PRO A 12 31.16 11.94 -46.62
N LEU A 13 30.78 11.67 -47.86
CA LEU A 13 29.63 10.79 -48.18
C LEU A 13 29.86 9.32 -47.75
N ARG A 14 31.08 8.82 -47.85
CA ARG A 14 31.42 7.46 -47.38
C ARG A 14 31.43 7.36 -45.85
N ILE A 15 31.85 8.42 -45.16
CA ILE A 15 31.81 8.48 -43.69
C ILE A 15 30.34 8.55 -43.22
N ILE A 16 29.54 9.40 -43.84
CA ILE A 16 28.09 9.51 -43.55
C ILE A 16 27.38 8.19 -43.81
N HIS A 17 27.68 7.51 -44.92
CA HIS A 17 27.08 6.20 -45.21
C HIS A 17 27.51 5.12 -44.19
N ARG A 18 28.77 5.09 -43.78
CA ARG A 18 29.23 4.16 -42.72
C ARG A 18 28.59 4.47 -41.35
N LEU A 19 28.45 5.75 -41.01
CA LEU A 19 27.75 6.17 -39.78
C LEU A 19 26.27 5.76 -39.81
N TYR A 20 25.60 5.95 -40.94
CA TYR A 20 24.23 5.53 -41.18
C TYR A 20 24.05 4.01 -41.03
N VAL A 21 24.96 3.21 -41.61
CA VAL A 21 24.92 1.75 -41.48
C VAL A 21 25.16 1.30 -40.05
N LEU A 22 26.08 1.95 -39.31
CA LEU A 22 26.34 1.66 -37.89
C LEU A 22 25.14 2.03 -37.01
N VAL A 23 24.55 3.20 -37.21
CA VAL A 23 23.36 3.66 -36.50
C VAL A 23 22.17 2.74 -36.79
N ARG A 24 21.95 2.39 -38.05
CA ARG A 24 20.90 1.44 -38.45
C ARG A 24 21.13 0.04 -37.86
N GLY A 25 22.40 -0.42 -37.83
CA GLY A 25 22.77 -1.69 -37.17
C GLY A 25 22.50 -1.65 -35.65
N TYR A 26 22.86 -0.56 -35.00
CA TYR A 26 22.58 -0.35 -33.58
C TYR A 26 21.08 -0.38 -33.29
N PHE A 27 20.26 0.37 -34.03
CA PHE A 27 18.81 0.36 -33.87
C PHE A 27 18.17 -1.00 -34.21
N ALA A 28 18.74 -1.73 -35.18
CA ALA A 28 18.26 -3.09 -35.48
C ALA A 28 18.58 -4.07 -34.35
N VAL A 29 19.75 -3.98 -33.72
CA VAL A 29 20.13 -4.81 -32.57
C VAL A 29 19.31 -4.42 -31.33
N VAL A 30 19.16 -3.12 -31.07
CA VAL A 30 18.30 -2.63 -29.96
C VAL A 30 16.85 -3.02 -30.22
N GLY A 31 16.33 -2.87 -31.44
CA GLY A 31 15.00 -3.32 -31.82
C GLY A 31 14.81 -4.83 -31.63
N LEU A 32 15.82 -5.63 -32.00
CA LEU A 32 15.80 -7.09 -31.79
C LEU A 32 15.83 -7.45 -30.31
N LEU A 33 16.66 -6.78 -29.51
CA LEU A 33 16.72 -6.98 -28.06
C LEU A 33 15.42 -6.54 -27.36
N VAL A 34 14.82 -5.45 -27.81
CA VAL A 34 13.55 -4.95 -27.28
C VAL A 34 12.36 -5.82 -27.69
N THR A 35 12.38 -6.44 -28.88
CA THR A 35 11.29 -7.29 -29.37
C THR A 35 11.44 -8.76 -28.98
N LEU A 36 12.64 -9.32 -29.03
CA LEU A 36 12.90 -10.71 -28.67
C LEU A 36 13.24 -10.89 -27.20
N GLY A 37 13.78 -9.86 -26.53
CA GLY A 37 14.09 -9.91 -25.11
C GLY A 37 12.86 -10.27 -24.26
N PRO A 38 11.73 -9.56 -24.35
CA PRO A 38 10.50 -9.91 -23.65
C PRO A 38 9.95 -11.30 -24.03
N VAL A 39 10.01 -11.67 -25.31
CA VAL A 39 9.57 -13.01 -25.75
C VAL A 39 10.48 -14.12 -25.21
N LEU A 40 11.79 -13.87 -25.17
CA LEU A 40 12.75 -14.81 -24.60
C LEU A 40 12.60 -14.89 -23.07
N ILE A 41 12.36 -13.77 -22.41
CA ILE A 41 12.09 -13.71 -20.97
C ILE A 41 10.79 -14.44 -20.62
N VAL A 42 9.71 -14.23 -21.39
CA VAL A 42 8.47 -14.96 -21.23
C VAL A 42 8.65 -16.45 -21.53
N ALA A 43 9.40 -16.79 -22.57
CA ALA A 43 9.71 -18.19 -22.91
C ALA A 43 10.63 -18.88 -21.88
N LEU A 44 11.54 -18.15 -21.25
CA LEU A 44 12.38 -18.64 -20.16
C LEU A 44 11.56 -18.72 -18.85
N ALA A 45 10.71 -17.74 -18.58
CA ALA A 45 9.82 -17.75 -17.42
C ALA A 45 8.76 -18.87 -17.54
N THR A 46 8.23 -19.13 -18.74
CA THR A 46 7.30 -20.25 -18.97
C THR A 46 8.00 -21.61 -19.05
N ARG A 47 9.28 -21.68 -19.41
CA ARG A 47 10.10 -22.90 -19.27
C ARG A 47 10.60 -23.13 -17.84
N GLY A 48 10.79 -22.05 -17.06
CA GLY A 48 11.05 -22.11 -15.63
C GLY A 48 9.79 -22.22 -14.77
N GLY A 49 8.62 -21.93 -15.34
CA GLY A 49 7.30 -21.96 -14.72
C GLY A 49 6.57 -23.31 -14.75
N GLY A 50 7.28 -24.41 -15.02
CA GLY A 50 6.93 -25.58 -14.24
C GLY A 50 7.07 -25.14 -12.79
N GLU A 51 6.01 -25.17 -11.97
CA GLU A 51 6.19 -25.21 -10.53
C GLU A 51 7.43 -26.07 -10.29
N ALA A 52 8.52 -25.41 -9.85
CA ALA A 52 9.61 -26.19 -9.26
C ALA A 52 8.85 -27.08 -8.30
N PRO A 53 8.92 -28.42 -8.43
CA PRO A 53 8.17 -29.29 -7.55
C PRO A 53 8.45 -28.67 -6.19
N LYS A 54 7.41 -28.13 -5.52
CA LYS A 54 7.52 -27.75 -4.12
C LYS A 54 7.97 -29.06 -3.53
N THR A 55 9.28 -29.25 -3.44
CA THR A 55 9.86 -30.37 -2.74
C THR A 55 9.21 -30.16 -1.40
N LYS A 56 8.21 -30.99 -1.08
CA LYS A 56 7.62 -31.00 0.26
C LYS A 56 8.85 -31.18 1.12
N VAL A 57 9.32 -30.09 1.70
CA VAL A 57 10.36 -30.16 2.71
C VAL A 57 9.69 -30.96 3.79
N ASP A 58 10.01 -32.24 3.82
CA ASP A 58 9.44 -33.13 4.83
C ASP A 58 9.99 -32.61 6.17
N PHE A 59 9.14 -31.92 6.93
CA PHE A 59 9.45 -31.49 8.28
C PHE A 59 9.38 -32.74 9.20
N SER A 60 10.13 -33.77 8.85
CA SER A 60 10.37 -34.93 9.69
C SER A 60 11.62 -34.68 10.52
N VAL A 61 11.44 -34.03 11.67
CA VAL A 61 12.53 -33.89 12.67
C VAL A 61 12.40 -35.01 13.69
N GLU A 62 13.48 -35.74 13.91
CA GLU A 62 13.57 -36.75 14.99
C GLU A 62 13.54 -36.10 16.38
N GLN A 63 13.85 -34.81 16.48
CA GLN A 63 13.84 -33.99 17.70
C GLN A 63 13.16 -32.68 17.45
N PRO A 64 12.52 -32.05 18.48
CA PRO A 64 11.92 -30.73 18.33
C PRO A 64 12.91 -29.71 17.77
N ALA A 65 12.46 -28.93 16.78
CA ALA A 65 13.27 -27.96 16.06
C ALA A 65 13.09 -26.53 16.61
N ARG A 66 14.14 -25.74 16.50
CA ARG A 66 14.06 -24.28 16.66
C ARG A 66 13.72 -23.64 15.32
N LEU A 67 12.71 -22.78 15.29
CA LEU A 67 12.38 -22.01 14.12
C LEU A 67 13.12 -20.68 14.13
N LYS A 68 13.60 -20.23 12.97
CA LYS A 68 14.22 -18.91 12.80
C LYS A 68 13.38 -18.07 11.83
N LEU A 69 12.99 -16.87 12.26
CA LEU A 69 12.35 -15.85 11.44
C LEU A 69 13.28 -14.65 11.29
N GLY A 70 13.75 -14.40 10.07
CA GLY A 70 14.50 -13.18 9.72
C GLY A 70 13.56 -12.03 9.42
N LEU A 71 13.64 -10.95 10.18
CA LEU A 71 12.84 -9.75 10.02
C LEU A 71 13.71 -8.62 9.44
N HIS A 72 13.95 -8.70 8.13
CA HIS A 72 14.74 -7.75 7.35
C HIS A 72 13.94 -7.32 6.12
N GLY A 73 13.75 -6.01 5.91
CA GLY A 73 13.03 -5.48 4.77
C GLY A 73 11.66 -4.91 5.09
N LEU A 74 10.80 -4.83 4.09
CA LEU A 74 9.48 -4.21 4.18
C LEU A 74 8.40 -5.23 4.55
N LEU A 75 7.72 -4.99 5.65
CA LEU A 75 6.54 -5.74 6.04
C LEU A 75 5.34 -5.27 5.21
N VAL A 76 4.64 -6.20 4.57
CA VAL A 76 3.52 -5.90 3.68
C VAL A 76 2.31 -6.79 3.99
N GLU A 77 1.11 -6.23 3.84
CA GLU A 77 -0.15 -6.94 4.03
C GLU A 77 -0.61 -7.65 2.76
N LYS A 78 -0.42 -7.00 1.61
CA LYS A 78 -0.86 -7.51 0.30
C LYS A 78 0.30 -8.20 -0.41
N GLU A 79 0.00 -9.34 -0.99
CA GLU A 79 0.96 -10.06 -1.82
C GLU A 79 1.38 -9.19 -3.01
N PRO A 80 2.71 -9.01 -3.24
CA PRO A 80 3.19 -8.26 -4.38
C PRO A 80 2.65 -8.85 -5.68
N GLY A 81 2.25 -8.00 -6.61
CA GLY A 81 1.79 -8.42 -7.93
C GLY A 81 2.87 -9.20 -8.70
N ILE A 82 2.47 -9.91 -9.75
CA ILE A 82 3.42 -10.68 -10.60
C ILE A 82 4.51 -9.76 -11.17
N SER A 83 4.14 -8.52 -11.53
CA SER A 83 5.08 -7.49 -12.00
C SER A 83 6.11 -7.11 -10.94
N ASP A 84 5.68 -6.94 -9.69
CA ASP A 84 6.55 -6.54 -8.59
C ASP A 84 7.50 -7.66 -8.20
N ARG A 85 6.99 -8.90 -8.16
CA ARG A 85 7.82 -10.09 -7.95
C ARG A 85 8.86 -10.27 -9.05
N PHE A 86 8.48 -10.03 -10.30
CA PHE A 86 9.41 -10.10 -11.43
C PHE A 86 10.49 -9.02 -11.36
N LEU A 87 10.10 -7.78 -11.03
CA LEU A 87 11.04 -6.67 -10.86
C LEU A 87 11.95 -6.88 -9.65
N SER A 88 11.42 -7.34 -8.52
CA SER A 88 12.21 -7.63 -7.32
C SER A 88 13.22 -8.76 -7.57
N GLN A 89 12.83 -9.81 -8.29
CA GLN A 89 13.75 -10.87 -8.70
C GLN A 89 14.83 -10.37 -9.67
N LEU A 90 14.48 -9.47 -10.59
CA LEU A 90 15.42 -8.93 -11.57
C LEU A 90 16.44 -7.98 -10.95
N PHE A 91 16.02 -7.17 -9.97
CA PHE A 91 16.87 -6.17 -9.32
C PHE A 91 17.43 -6.63 -7.97
N GLY A 92 17.11 -7.84 -7.54
CA GLY A 92 17.69 -8.46 -6.34
C GLY A 92 17.20 -7.87 -5.01
N ASP A 93 16.05 -7.20 -5.00
CA ASP A 93 15.47 -6.52 -3.82
C ASP A 93 14.21 -7.24 -3.30
N ASP A 94 14.25 -8.57 -3.28
CA ASP A 94 13.13 -9.41 -2.82
C ASP A 94 13.17 -9.58 -1.28
N ARG A 95 13.01 -8.46 -0.56
CA ARG A 95 12.98 -8.43 0.91
C ARG A 95 11.63 -8.05 1.49
N SER A 96 10.56 -8.30 0.76
CA SER A 96 9.20 -8.11 1.28
C SER A 96 8.82 -9.28 2.20
N LEU A 97 8.40 -8.96 3.40
CA LEU A 97 7.89 -9.90 4.39
C LEU A 97 6.36 -9.87 4.35
N TYR A 98 5.75 -10.96 3.89
CA TYR A 98 4.31 -11.04 3.76
C TYR A 98 3.66 -11.45 5.09
N LEU A 99 2.94 -10.49 5.69
CA LEU A 99 2.37 -10.64 7.04
C LEU A 99 1.39 -11.81 7.18
N PRO A 100 0.50 -12.12 6.21
CA PRO A 100 -0.38 -13.28 6.27
C PRO A 100 0.34 -14.63 6.33
N ASP A 101 1.47 -14.78 5.61
CA ASP A 101 2.27 -16.01 5.66
C ASP A 101 2.91 -16.20 7.03
N ILE A 102 3.50 -15.12 7.57
CA ILE A 102 4.09 -15.11 8.92
C ILE A 102 3.01 -15.50 9.94
N ARG A 103 1.82 -14.90 9.85
CA ARG A 103 0.68 -15.21 10.73
C ARG A 103 0.30 -16.68 10.68
N SER A 104 0.12 -17.22 9.47
CA SER A 104 -0.24 -18.62 9.25
C SER A 104 0.82 -19.56 9.82
N ALA A 105 2.10 -19.29 9.55
CA ALA A 105 3.21 -20.09 10.03
C ALA A 105 3.34 -20.06 11.56
N LEU A 106 3.27 -18.87 12.19
CA LEU A 106 3.36 -18.72 13.64
C LEU A 106 2.21 -19.41 14.37
N ARG A 107 0.98 -19.31 13.86
CA ARG A 107 -0.18 -19.98 14.45
C ARG A 107 -0.02 -21.51 14.44
N ARG A 108 0.45 -22.08 13.31
CA ARG A 108 0.74 -23.52 13.22
C ARG A 108 1.89 -23.92 14.14
N ALA A 109 2.96 -23.14 14.14
CA ALA A 109 4.14 -23.39 14.98
C ALA A 109 3.80 -23.36 16.48
N ALA A 110 2.89 -22.48 16.90
CA ALA A 110 2.43 -22.41 18.29
C ALA A 110 1.79 -23.71 18.76
N ALA A 111 1.05 -24.41 17.88
CA ALA A 111 0.37 -25.67 18.19
C ALA A 111 1.17 -26.94 17.86
N ASP A 112 2.28 -26.85 17.14
CA ASP A 112 3.06 -28.01 16.67
C ASP A 112 4.10 -28.44 17.71
N GLU A 113 3.93 -29.61 18.32
CA GLU A 113 4.84 -30.17 19.35
C GLU A 113 6.28 -30.37 18.84
N ARG A 114 6.48 -30.45 17.53
CA ARG A 114 7.80 -30.56 16.89
C ARG A 114 8.58 -29.24 16.90
N VAL A 115 7.94 -28.14 17.26
CA VAL A 115 8.55 -26.82 17.39
C VAL A 115 8.91 -26.58 18.87
N ALA A 116 10.21 -26.51 19.16
CA ALA A 116 10.72 -26.27 20.51
C ALA A 116 10.63 -24.79 20.90
N ARG A 117 11.01 -23.89 19.99
CA ARG A 117 11.06 -22.44 20.22
C ARG A 117 11.10 -21.65 18.91
N LEU A 118 10.91 -20.34 19.02
CA LEU A 118 11.07 -19.38 17.93
C LEU A 118 12.22 -18.41 18.24
N GLU A 119 13.09 -18.20 17.26
CA GLU A 119 14.14 -17.19 17.27
C GLU A 119 13.82 -16.16 16.19
N ILE A 120 13.73 -14.89 16.55
CA ILE A 120 13.56 -13.79 15.59
C ILE A 120 14.85 -12.98 15.51
N GLU A 121 15.31 -12.71 14.30
CA GLU A 121 16.45 -11.83 14.04
C GLU A 121 15.94 -10.55 13.38
N ILE A 122 16.10 -9.41 14.05
CA ILE A 122 15.57 -8.13 13.62
C ILE A 122 16.71 -7.23 13.18
N GLY A 123 16.75 -6.92 11.88
CA GLY A 123 17.65 -5.94 11.28
C GLY A 123 16.89 -4.68 10.84
N SER A 124 17.07 -4.29 9.59
CA SER A 124 16.37 -3.12 8.99
C SER A 124 14.92 -3.46 8.66
N LEU A 125 14.11 -3.75 9.68
CA LEU A 125 12.67 -3.99 9.52
C LEU A 125 11.94 -2.67 9.35
N THR A 126 11.16 -2.55 8.29
CA THR A 126 10.29 -1.40 8.00
C THR A 126 8.86 -1.86 7.76
N GLY A 127 7.90 -0.97 7.96
CA GLY A 127 6.48 -1.25 7.80
C GLY A 127 5.65 -0.13 8.43
N SER A 128 4.35 -0.16 8.23
CA SER A 128 3.46 0.74 8.95
C SER A 128 3.40 0.37 10.44
N LEU A 129 3.03 1.34 11.28
CA LEU A 129 2.92 1.10 12.72
C LEU A 129 1.87 0.03 13.05
N ALA A 130 0.81 -0.07 12.26
CA ALA A 130 -0.23 -1.07 12.43
C ALA A 130 0.28 -2.48 12.11
N GLU A 131 1.04 -2.63 11.01
CA GLU A 131 1.67 -3.91 10.64
C GLU A 131 2.68 -4.39 11.70
N LEU A 132 3.51 -3.48 12.21
CA LEU A 132 4.46 -3.78 13.28
C LEU A 132 3.74 -4.15 14.59
N THR A 133 2.61 -3.50 14.88
CA THR A 133 1.77 -3.81 16.04
C THR A 133 1.12 -5.17 15.88
N GLU A 134 0.62 -5.50 14.70
CA GLU A 134 0.04 -6.81 14.39
C GLU A 134 1.08 -7.92 14.46
N LEU A 135 2.28 -7.71 13.87
CA LEU A 135 3.41 -8.66 13.98
C LEU A 135 3.76 -8.91 15.45
N ARG A 136 3.90 -7.83 16.24
CA ARG A 136 4.21 -7.96 17.67
C ARG A 136 3.16 -8.77 18.42
N ARG A 137 1.88 -8.55 18.13
CA ARG A 137 0.79 -9.31 18.74
C ARG A 137 0.90 -10.80 18.42
N MET A 138 1.15 -11.19 17.18
CA MET A 138 1.38 -12.59 16.79
C MET A 138 2.55 -13.22 17.55
N LEU A 139 3.63 -12.46 17.77
CA LEU A 139 4.78 -12.93 18.55
C LEU A 139 4.43 -13.11 20.03
N VAL A 140 3.61 -12.21 20.60
CA VAL A 140 3.12 -12.36 21.97
C VAL A 140 2.22 -13.60 22.08
N GLU A 141 1.28 -13.79 21.16
CA GLU A 141 0.40 -14.97 21.08
C GLU A 141 1.22 -16.28 20.97
N PHE A 142 2.26 -16.27 20.14
CA PHE A 142 3.19 -17.43 20.06
C PHE A 142 3.84 -17.71 21.42
N ARG A 143 4.35 -16.68 22.12
CA ARG A 143 4.94 -16.84 23.45
C ARG A 143 3.92 -17.34 24.48
N GLU A 144 2.68 -16.89 24.41
CA GLU A 144 1.58 -17.31 25.28
C GLU A 144 1.18 -18.78 25.08
N SER A 145 1.55 -19.40 23.95
CA SER A 145 1.43 -20.86 23.78
C SER A 145 2.33 -21.68 24.69
N GLY A 146 3.20 -21.02 25.47
CA GLY A 146 4.16 -21.64 26.39
C GLY A 146 5.51 -21.93 25.75
N LYS A 147 5.72 -21.65 24.45
CA LYS A 147 6.98 -21.87 23.78
C LYS A 147 7.90 -20.64 23.90
N PRO A 148 9.21 -20.86 24.14
CA PRO A 148 10.17 -19.76 24.23
C PRO A 148 10.24 -18.96 22.92
N LEU A 149 10.31 -17.63 23.07
CA LEU A 149 10.56 -16.68 21.99
C LEU A 149 11.80 -15.86 22.34
N HIS A 150 12.83 -15.92 21.49
CA HIS A 150 14.07 -15.16 21.61
C HIS A 150 14.17 -14.15 20.48
N ALA A 151 14.66 -12.95 20.78
CA ALA A 151 14.88 -11.90 19.79
C ALA A 151 16.35 -11.48 19.77
N VAL A 152 16.94 -11.44 18.59
CA VAL A 152 18.26 -10.86 18.33
C VAL A 152 18.06 -9.55 17.58
N LEU A 153 18.45 -8.44 18.20
CA LEU A 153 18.47 -7.12 17.59
C LEU A 153 19.83 -6.88 16.93
N VAL A 154 19.84 -6.84 15.61
CA VAL A 154 21.02 -6.47 14.82
C VAL A 154 21.12 -4.94 14.76
N GLU A 155 19.99 -4.26 14.60
CA GLU A 155 19.86 -2.80 14.63
C GLU A 155 18.72 -2.40 15.58
N GLY A 156 18.98 -1.42 16.45
CA GLY A 156 18.04 -0.99 17.49
C GLY A 156 17.39 0.35 17.20
N SER A 157 16.17 0.34 16.65
CA SER A 157 15.28 1.51 16.55
C SER A 157 14.07 1.35 17.50
N ASP A 158 13.26 2.40 17.67
CA ASP A 158 12.02 2.36 18.48
C ASP A 158 11.15 1.16 18.14
N TRP A 159 10.84 1.00 16.86
CA TRP A 159 9.87 0.01 16.39
C TRP A 159 10.49 -1.38 16.30
N ASN A 160 11.78 -1.50 15.98
CA ASN A 160 12.49 -2.77 16.05
C ASN A 160 12.55 -3.28 17.50
N TYR A 161 12.83 -2.37 18.44
CA TYR A 161 12.80 -2.71 19.86
C TYR A 161 11.39 -3.02 20.36
N TYR A 162 10.38 -2.31 19.87
CA TYR A 162 8.97 -2.60 20.18
C TYR A 162 8.60 -4.03 19.79
N VAL A 163 8.99 -4.47 18.59
CA VAL A 163 8.76 -5.85 18.11
C VAL A 163 9.60 -6.83 18.94
N ALA A 164 10.91 -6.56 19.13
CA ALA A 164 11.80 -7.43 19.90
C ALA A 164 11.34 -7.61 21.34
N SER A 165 10.79 -6.57 21.96
CA SER A 165 10.30 -6.62 23.35
C SER A 165 9.15 -7.61 23.57
N ALA A 166 8.51 -8.13 22.50
CA ALA A 166 7.57 -9.25 22.60
C ALA A 166 8.23 -10.54 23.09
N ALA A 167 9.54 -10.69 22.85
CA ALA A 167 10.29 -11.88 23.25
C ALA A 167 10.52 -11.94 24.77
N GLY A 168 10.58 -13.17 25.28
CA GLY A 168 10.95 -13.42 26.67
C GLY A 168 12.43 -13.17 26.94
N HIS A 169 13.29 -13.22 25.91
CA HIS A 169 14.72 -12.96 25.98
C HIS A 169 15.17 -12.14 24.78
N VAL A 170 15.74 -10.96 25.04
CA VAL A 170 16.19 -9.99 24.03
C VAL A 170 17.70 -9.86 24.08
N ILE A 171 18.35 -10.09 22.95
CA ILE A 171 19.79 -10.03 22.77
C ILE A 171 20.10 -8.84 21.84
N LEU A 172 21.08 -8.01 22.20
CA LEU A 172 21.54 -6.91 21.36
C LEU A 172 22.93 -7.20 20.81
N ASN A 173 23.14 -6.98 19.52
CA ASN A 173 24.45 -7.08 18.91
C ASN A 173 25.45 -6.15 19.62
N PRO A 174 26.66 -6.64 19.99
CA PRO A 174 27.64 -5.87 20.76
C PRO A 174 28.12 -4.60 20.05
N ALA A 175 28.11 -4.56 18.72
CA ALA A 175 28.47 -3.38 17.94
C ALA A 175 27.30 -2.40 17.73
N SER A 176 26.08 -2.77 18.14
CA SER A 176 24.88 -1.97 17.94
C SER A 176 24.66 -0.99 19.10
N SER A 177 23.92 0.08 18.78
CA SER A 177 23.33 0.99 19.76
C SER A 177 21.81 0.93 19.66
N LEU A 178 21.15 1.03 20.79
CA LEU A 178 19.70 1.15 20.84
C LEU A 178 19.31 2.63 20.82
N ILE A 179 18.63 3.04 19.73
CA ILE A 179 18.22 4.44 19.50
C ILE A 179 16.70 4.49 19.54
N ILE A 180 16.13 4.94 20.66
CA ILE A 180 14.70 4.87 20.95
C ILE A 180 14.13 6.23 21.42
N PRO A 181 14.13 7.29 20.60
CA PRO A 181 13.56 8.58 20.97
C PRO A 181 12.03 8.54 21.16
N GLY A 182 11.36 7.50 20.65
CA GLY A 182 9.91 7.38 20.59
C GLY A 182 9.30 7.90 19.28
N PRO A 183 7.99 7.79 19.11
CA PRO A 183 7.32 8.25 17.90
C PRO A 183 7.66 9.69 17.58
N THR A 184 7.98 9.96 16.32
CA THR A 184 8.39 11.29 15.86
C THR A 184 7.74 11.59 14.51
N PHE A 185 7.19 12.79 14.35
CA PHE A 185 6.64 13.28 13.09
C PHE A 185 7.50 14.42 12.55
N THR A 186 8.00 14.27 11.34
CA THR A 186 8.69 15.34 10.61
C THR A 186 7.74 15.98 9.62
N LEU A 187 7.39 17.24 9.82
CA LEU A 187 6.49 17.98 8.94
C LEU A 187 7.32 18.88 8.02
N THR A 188 7.26 18.63 6.71
CA THR A 188 8.00 19.40 5.71
C THR A 188 7.07 20.36 4.98
N TYR A 189 7.51 21.61 4.79
CA TYR A 189 6.73 22.69 4.18
C TYR A 189 7.44 23.23 2.94
N PHE A 190 6.68 23.42 1.86
CA PHE A 190 7.16 23.83 0.54
C PHE A 190 6.57 25.16 0.07
N GLY A 191 5.73 25.83 0.87
CA GLY A 191 5.00 27.03 0.47
C GLY A 191 5.90 28.14 -0.06
N GLU A 192 7.05 28.43 0.60
CA GLU A 192 7.98 29.44 0.11
C GLU A 192 8.73 28.99 -1.16
N ALA A 193 9.10 27.72 -1.26
CA ALA A 193 9.76 27.18 -2.44
C ALA A 193 8.85 27.28 -3.68
N LEU A 194 7.57 26.95 -3.54
CA LEU A 194 6.59 27.07 -4.61
C LEU A 194 6.37 28.52 -5.04
N ARG A 195 6.23 29.45 -4.08
CA ARG A 195 6.13 30.89 -4.38
C ARG A 195 7.37 31.42 -5.09
N LYS A 196 8.55 30.99 -4.72
CA LYS A 196 9.80 31.32 -5.46
C LYS A 196 9.80 30.82 -6.90
N LEU A 197 9.10 29.70 -7.18
CA LEU A 197 8.89 29.19 -8.53
C LEU A 197 7.77 29.94 -9.27
N GLY A 198 7.00 30.80 -8.60
CA GLY A 198 5.83 31.46 -9.17
C GLY A 198 4.56 30.59 -9.14
N VAL A 199 4.56 29.51 -8.33
CA VAL A 199 3.41 28.64 -8.14
C VAL A 199 2.74 28.99 -6.80
N GLU A 200 1.48 29.39 -6.87
CA GLU A 200 0.62 29.59 -5.70
C GLU A 200 -0.40 28.44 -5.62
N ILE A 201 -0.61 27.93 -4.42
CA ILE A 201 -1.61 26.88 -4.21
C ILE A 201 -2.76 27.48 -3.43
N GLU A 202 -3.96 27.44 -4.03
CA GLU A 202 -5.19 27.78 -3.35
C GLU A 202 -5.81 26.52 -2.76
N VAL A 203 -6.01 26.51 -1.43
CA VAL A 203 -6.60 25.38 -0.70
C VAL A 203 -8.00 25.75 -0.24
N LEU A 204 -8.98 24.94 -0.63
CA LEU A 204 -10.35 24.97 -0.17
C LEU A 204 -10.59 23.77 0.73
N ARG A 205 -11.06 23.98 1.95
CA ARG A 205 -11.25 22.89 2.91
C ARG A 205 -12.47 23.06 3.79
N ALA A 206 -13.10 21.95 4.14
CA ALA A 206 -14.06 21.84 5.22
C ALA A 206 -13.44 21.04 6.37
N GLY A 207 -13.39 21.65 7.56
CA GLY A 207 -12.75 21.12 8.74
C GLY A 207 -11.38 21.75 9.07
N LYS A 208 -11.26 22.30 10.30
CA LYS A 208 -10.07 23.05 10.74
C LYS A 208 -8.79 22.22 10.82
N TYR A 209 -8.89 20.90 11.00
CA TYR A 209 -7.76 19.96 11.07
C TYR A 209 -7.43 19.30 9.72
N LYS A 210 -8.18 19.59 8.63
CA LYS A 210 -7.90 19.02 7.31
C LYS A 210 -6.68 19.70 6.70
N SER A 211 -5.49 19.26 7.07
CA SER A 211 -4.20 19.92 6.82
C SER A 211 -3.35 19.26 5.72
N ALA A 212 -3.89 18.29 4.97
CA ALA A 212 -3.10 17.53 3.98
C ALA A 212 -2.34 18.41 2.97
N PHE A 213 -2.90 19.54 2.53
CA PHE A 213 -2.24 20.45 1.60
C PHE A 213 -1.62 21.70 2.26
N GLU A 214 -1.61 21.77 3.58
CA GLU A 214 -1.02 22.91 4.31
C GLU A 214 0.47 23.07 4.00
N ALA A 215 1.17 21.95 3.81
CA ALA A 215 2.59 21.92 3.47
C ALA A 215 2.94 22.65 2.16
N PHE A 216 2.00 22.78 1.23
CA PHE A 216 2.21 23.45 -0.06
C PHE A 216 1.88 24.95 -0.01
N VAL A 217 1.25 25.42 1.06
CA VAL A 217 0.78 26.82 1.19
C VAL A 217 1.58 27.58 2.26
N GLN A 218 1.89 26.91 3.38
CA GLN A 218 2.52 27.51 4.53
C GLN A 218 4.03 27.18 4.60
N ASN A 219 4.72 27.84 5.53
CA ASN A 219 6.14 27.57 5.82
C ASN A 219 6.33 26.90 7.18
N ALA A 220 5.24 26.75 7.94
CA ALA A 220 5.21 26.13 9.26
C ALA A 220 3.81 25.58 9.54
N PRO A 221 3.66 24.60 10.45
CA PRO A 221 2.36 24.04 10.81
C PRO A 221 1.46 25.06 11.50
N SER A 222 0.15 25.00 11.22
CA SER A 222 -0.86 25.72 12.00
C SER A 222 -0.98 25.13 13.41
N GLU A 223 -1.58 25.89 14.34
CA GLU A 223 -1.88 25.41 15.69
C GLU A 223 -2.75 24.14 15.68
N ALA A 224 -3.74 24.07 14.78
CA ALA A 224 -4.59 22.89 14.62
C ALA A 224 -3.78 21.66 14.17
N THR A 225 -2.85 21.85 13.23
CA THR A 225 -1.93 20.79 12.80
C THR A 225 -1.02 20.33 13.93
N LEU A 226 -0.41 21.26 14.67
CA LEU A 226 0.41 20.92 15.82
C LEU A 226 -0.38 20.19 16.91
N GLU A 227 -1.59 20.64 17.24
CA GLU A 227 -2.47 20.00 18.22
C GLU A 227 -2.74 18.54 17.84
N GLN A 228 -3.15 18.30 16.59
CA GLN A 228 -3.50 16.93 16.15
C GLN A 228 -2.28 16.00 16.15
N TYR A 229 -1.11 16.45 15.70
CA TYR A 229 0.10 15.63 15.69
C TYR A 229 0.65 15.38 17.10
N ARG A 230 0.59 16.37 18.02
CA ARG A 230 0.97 16.18 19.44
C ARG A 230 0.08 15.14 20.12
N THR A 231 -1.24 15.25 19.98
CA THR A 231 -2.16 14.29 20.61
C THR A 231 -2.03 12.89 20.01
N MET A 232 -1.73 12.76 18.73
CA MET A 232 -1.45 11.49 18.10
C MET A 232 -0.12 10.91 18.61
N GLU A 233 0.95 11.71 18.69
CA GLU A 233 2.23 11.29 19.23
C GLU A 233 2.11 10.80 20.67
N GLU A 234 1.37 11.54 21.52
CA GLU A 234 1.09 11.15 22.90
C GLU A 234 0.38 9.79 22.98
N SER A 235 -0.62 9.56 22.12
CA SER A 235 -1.35 8.28 22.05
C SER A 235 -0.44 7.12 21.63
N LEU A 236 0.35 7.30 20.57
CA LEU A 236 1.29 6.29 20.09
C LEU A 236 2.41 6.01 21.10
N ARG A 237 2.93 7.05 21.75
CA ARG A 237 3.93 6.91 22.82
C ARG A 237 3.36 6.16 24.02
N ALA A 238 2.15 6.46 24.45
CA ALA A 238 1.50 5.76 25.55
C ALA A 238 1.37 4.27 25.24
N HIS A 239 0.88 3.92 24.04
CA HIS A 239 0.79 2.54 23.57
C HIS A 239 2.15 1.82 23.58
N LEU A 240 3.19 2.47 23.03
CA LEU A 240 4.55 1.92 22.99
C LEU A 240 5.09 1.66 24.40
N VAL A 241 4.92 2.63 25.30
CA VAL A 241 5.34 2.52 26.72
C VAL A 241 4.64 1.36 27.42
N GLU A 242 3.33 1.27 27.30
CA GLU A 242 2.53 0.22 27.94
C GLU A 242 2.89 -1.17 27.45
N ALA A 243 3.02 -1.33 26.12
CA ALA A 243 3.37 -2.60 25.51
C ALA A 243 4.77 -3.08 25.91
N VAL A 244 5.75 -2.18 25.93
CA VAL A 244 7.13 -2.50 26.37
C VAL A 244 7.17 -2.78 27.87
N ALA A 245 6.49 -1.97 28.69
CA ALA A 245 6.42 -2.13 30.14
C ALA A 245 5.84 -3.52 30.51
N ALA A 246 4.72 -3.88 29.91
CA ALA A 246 4.08 -5.19 30.13
C ALA A 246 5.02 -6.36 29.76
N SER A 247 5.67 -6.30 28.61
CA SER A 247 6.54 -7.39 28.14
C SER A 247 7.87 -7.50 28.91
N ARG A 248 8.44 -6.35 29.32
CA ARG A 248 9.71 -6.33 30.05
C ARG A 248 9.55 -6.41 31.58
N GLY A 249 8.31 -6.50 32.08
CA GLY A 249 8.04 -6.53 33.52
C GLY A 249 8.53 -5.27 34.26
N LYS A 250 8.41 -4.11 33.61
CA LYS A 250 8.82 -2.80 34.15
C LYS A 250 7.62 -1.90 34.33
N ASP A 251 7.72 -0.93 35.23
CA ASP A 251 6.72 0.11 35.34
C ASP A 251 6.82 1.12 34.17
N ALA A 252 5.70 1.77 33.86
CA ALA A 252 5.62 2.72 32.76
C ALA A 252 6.53 3.96 32.95
N ALA A 253 6.87 4.34 34.18
CA ALA A 253 7.76 5.46 34.46
C ALA A 253 9.20 5.13 34.06
N THR A 254 9.67 3.92 34.38
CA THR A 254 10.97 3.39 33.95
C THR A 254 11.06 3.39 32.42
N VAL A 255 10.06 2.87 31.72
CA VAL A 255 10.05 2.81 30.24
C VAL A 255 10.01 4.21 29.64
N ARG A 256 9.21 5.14 30.18
CA ARG A 256 9.25 6.56 29.77
C ARG A 256 10.64 7.17 29.97
N GLY A 257 11.35 6.81 31.03
CA GLY A 257 12.73 7.21 31.28
C GLY A 257 13.69 6.72 30.20
N TRP A 258 13.50 5.50 29.70
CA TRP A 258 14.30 4.96 28.59
C TRP A 258 14.10 5.77 27.31
N PHE A 259 12.87 6.01 26.90
CA PHE A 259 12.56 6.83 25.70
C PHE A 259 13.06 8.28 25.84
N LYS A 260 12.99 8.86 27.05
CA LYS A 260 13.55 10.20 27.30
C LYS A 260 15.07 10.25 27.17
N ARG A 261 15.78 9.19 27.59
CA ARG A 261 17.23 9.07 27.41
C ARG A 261 17.62 8.81 25.96
N SER A 262 16.80 8.08 25.22
CA SER A 262 16.82 7.85 23.77
C SER A 262 17.96 6.99 23.24
N ILE A 263 19.19 7.08 23.74
CA ILE A 263 20.37 6.40 23.18
C ILE A 263 21.07 5.58 24.26
N PHE A 264 21.37 4.32 23.93
CA PHE A 264 22.06 3.38 24.79
C PHE A 264 23.11 2.58 24.00
N THR A 265 24.33 2.41 24.55
CA THR A 265 25.24 1.36 24.08
C THR A 265 24.69 -0.01 24.48
N ALA A 266 25.24 -1.08 23.94
CA ALA A 266 24.81 -2.43 24.29
C ALA A 266 24.91 -2.70 25.80
N GLU A 267 26.02 -2.30 26.45
CA GLU A 267 26.24 -2.45 27.89
C GLU A 267 25.23 -1.63 28.71
N GLN A 268 24.95 -0.40 28.26
CA GLN A 268 23.96 0.47 28.92
C GLN A 268 22.54 -0.08 28.79
N ALA A 269 22.20 -0.62 27.63
CA ALA A 269 20.89 -1.26 27.39
C ALA A 269 20.71 -2.47 28.31
N ARG A 270 21.73 -3.33 28.43
CA ARG A 270 21.71 -4.46 29.34
C ARG A 270 21.64 -4.00 30.81
N ALA A 271 22.47 -3.09 31.22
CA ALA A 271 22.50 -2.59 32.60
C ALA A 271 21.16 -1.92 33.00
N SER A 272 20.44 -1.32 32.05
CA SER A 272 19.13 -0.70 32.26
C SER A 272 17.97 -1.71 32.20
N GLY A 273 18.21 -2.96 31.78
CA GLY A 273 17.20 -3.99 31.63
C GLY A 273 16.34 -3.86 30.37
N LEU A 274 16.81 -3.07 29.39
CA LEU A 274 16.22 -3.00 28.05
C LEU A 274 16.41 -4.31 27.29
N VAL A 275 17.60 -4.92 27.42
CA VAL A 275 17.95 -6.21 26.84
C VAL A 275 18.50 -7.15 27.91
N ASP A 276 18.45 -8.45 27.68
CA ASP A 276 18.83 -9.47 28.64
C ASP A 276 20.29 -9.89 28.44
N ALA A 277 20.76 -9.92 27.20
CA ALA A 277 22.12 -10.32 26.85
C ALA A 277 22.71 -9.46 25.72
N ILE A 278 24.03 -9.56 25.56
CA ILE A 278 24.79 -8.99 24.45
C ILE A 278 25.42 -10.14 23.69
N GLY A 279 25.16 -10.23 22.38
CA GLY A 279 25.65 -11.33 21.55
C GLY A 279 25.29 -11.18 20.10
N TYR A 280 25.73 -12.12 19.27
CA TYR A 280 25.52 -12.11 17.83
C TYR A 280 24.33 -12.97 17.37
N ASP A 281 23.90 -13.89 18.22
CA ASP A 281 22.85 -14.87 17.94
C ASP A 281 22.14 -15.30 19.23
N ALA A 282 21.15 -16.17 19.10
CA ALA A 282 20.42 -16.69 20.24
C ALA A 282 21.27 -17.63 21.15
N GLU A 283 22.42 -18.06 20.70
CA GLU A 283 23.34 -18.89 21.50
C GLU A 283 24.04 -18.08 22.62
N ALA A 284 24.04 -16.74 22.50
CA ALA A 284 24.47 -15.84 23.57
C ALA A 284 23.50 -15.80 24.77
N SER A 285 22.33 -16.42 24.65
CA SER A 285 21.41 -16.60 25.77
C SER A 285 21.95 -17.72 26.68
N ASP A 286 21.72 -17.62 28.00
CA ASP A 286 22.04 -18.67 28.99
C ASP A 286 21.20 -19.96 28.79
N LEU A 287 21.05 -20.37 27.52
CA LEU A 287 20.32 -21.57 27.15
C LEU A 287 21.12 -22.83 27.58
N PRO A 288 20.44 -23.88 28.01
CA PRO A 288 21.10 -25.17 28.27
C PRO A 288 21.85 -25.63 27.01
N ALA A 289 23.03 -26.22 27.17
CA ALA A 289 23.82 -26.75 26.05
C ALA A 289 23.07 -27.75 25.15
N THR A 290 21.99 -28.35 25.66
CA THR A 290 21.05 -29.18 24.89
C THR A 290 20.25 -28.40 23.86
N ALA A 291 19.91 -27.16 24.13
CA ALA A 291 19.15 -26.31 23.25
C ALA A 291 19.95 -25.88 21.99
N ALA A 292 21.27 -25.81 22.07
CA ALA A 292 22.14 -25.54 20.92
C ALA A 292 22.17 -26.70 19.90
N ARG A 293 21.74 -27.91 20.29
CA ARG A 293 21.70 -29.09 19.43
C ARG A 293 20.39 -29.25 18.64
N GLU A 294 19.38 -28.46 18.93
CA GLU A 294 18.11 -28.49 18.20
C GLU A 294 18.31 -28.09 16.73
N PRO A 295 17.73 -28.83 15.77
CA PRO A 295 17.80 -28.47 14.37
C PRO A 295 17.25 -27.04 14.14
N LEU A 296 17.99 -26.22 13.37
CA LEU A 296 17.56 -24.89 12.98
C LEU A 296 16.80 -24.96 11.65
N VAL A 297 15.54 -24.53 11.63
CA VAL A 297 14.70 -24.50 10.44
C VAL A 297 14.20 -23.08 10.23
N LYS A 298 14.27 -22.57 9.00
CA LYS A 298 13.67 -21.27 8.68
C LYS A 298 12.15 -21.36 8.73
N LEU A 299 11.50 -20.27 9.16
CA LEU A 299 10.05 -20.23 9.24
C LEU A 299 9.39 -20.41 7.87
N GLU A 300 10.04 -19.92 6.79
CA GLU A 300 9.56 -20.09 5.42
C GLU A 300 9.58 -21.56 4.99
N ASP A 301 10.65 -22.29 5.33
CA ASP A 301 10.78 -23.72 5.03
C ASP A 301 9.74 -24.54 5.82
N TYR A 302 9.53 -24.18 7.10
CA TYR A 302 8.45 -24.74 7.91
C TYR A 302 7.08 -24.45 7.31
N ALA A 303 6.82 -23.23 6.86
CA ALA A 303 5.57 -22.85 6.19
C ALA A 303 5.33 -23.68 4.93
N ALA A 304 6.38 -23.88 4.11
CA ALA A 304 6.33 -24.65 2.86
C ALA A 304 6.18 -26.17 3.07
N SER A 305 6.57 -26.70 4.26
CA SER A 305 6.49 -28.14 4.55
C SER A 305 5.07 -28.71 4.60
N GLY A 306 4.04 -27.86 4.53
CA GLY A 306 2.65 -28.28 4.61
C GLY A 306 2.28 -28.89 5.96
N ALA A 307 2.94 -28.46 7.05
CA ALA A 307 2.56 -28.85 8.40
C ALA A 307 1.05 -28.69 8.58
N PRO A 308 0.32 -29.75 8.96
CA PRO A 308 -1.14 -29.73 8.94
C PRO A 308 -1.70 -28.65 9.87
N GLU A 309 -2.76 -28.02 9.43
CA GLU A 309 -3.59 -27.22 10.34
C GLU A 309 -4.12 -28.18 11.42
N THR A 310 -3.79 -27.90 12.67
CA THR A 310 -4.16 -28.78 13.80
C THR A 310 -5.63 -28.71 14.16
N ARG A 311 -6.36 -27.72 13.61
CA ARG A 311 -7.80 -27.58 13.82
C ARG A 311 -8.56 -28.00 12.56
N PRO A 312 -9.61 -28.83 12.68
CA PRO A 312 -10.41 -29.20 11.52
C PRO A 312 -11.14 -27.95 10.97
N VAL A 313 -11.08 -27.80 9.65
CA VAL A 313 -11.84 -26.75 8.95
C VAL A 313 -13.25 -27.27 8.68
N VAL A 314 -14.27 -26.47 9.04
CA VAL A 314 -15.68 -26.79 8.77
C VAL A 314 -16.04 -26.28 7.38
N GLU A 315 -16.03 -27.17 6.38
CA GLU A 315 -16.24 -26.81 4.96
C GLU A 315 -17.71 -26.72 4.55
N ASP A 316 -18.56 -27.52 5.15
CA ASP A 316 -19.97 -27.74 4.74
C ASP A 316 -20.91 -26.57 5.12
N GLN A 317 -20.45 -25.61 5.93
CA GLN A 317 -21.24 -24.46 6.39
C GLN A 317 -20.95 -23.17 5.60
N GLY A 318 -20.06 -23.24 4.60
CA GLY A 318 -19.54 -22.05 3.91
C GLY A 318 -18.39 -21.39 4.67
N GLY A 319 -18.06 -20.16 4.32
CA GLY A 319 -16.88 -19.46 4.84
C GLY A 319 -17.07 -17.96 4.97
N ILE A 320 -15.98 -17.29 5.30
CA ILE A 320 -15.88 -15.84 5.44
C ILE A 320 -15.03 -15.29 4.29
N ALA A 321 -15.60 -14.37 3.52
CA ALA A 321 -14.85 -13.71 2.45
C ALA A 321 -13.88 -12.67 3.05
N LEU A 322 -12.63 -12.66 2.54
CA LEU A 322 -11.67 -11.59 2.76
C LEU A 322 -11.61 -10.74 1.49
N ILE A 323 -11.92 -9.46 1.63
CA ILE A 323 -11.82 -8.45 0.58
C ILE A 323 -10.83 -7.39 1.04
N GLU A 324 -9.84 -7.07 0.21
CA GLU A 324 -8.76 -6.15 0.55
C GLU A 324 -8.87 -4.85 -0.25
N ALA A 325 -9.06 -3.73 0.46
CA ALA A 325 -9.12 -2.38 -0.08
C ALA A 325 -7.84 -1.62 0.34
N VAL A 326 -6.79 -1.72 -0.48
CA VAL A 326 -5.46 -1.17 -0.19
C VAL A 326 -5.09 -0.10 -1.22
N GLY A 327 -4.60 1.05 -0.74
CA GLY A 327 -4.12 2.16 -1.56
C GLY A 327 -5.08 3.36 -1.60
N GLU A 328 -4.77 4.32 -2.47
CA GLU A 328 -5.57 5.53 -2.67
C GLU A 328 -6.88 5.20 -3.42
N ILE A 329 -7.96 5.92 -3.08
CA ILE A 329 -9.26 5.76 -3.73
C ILE A 329 -9.37 6.74 -4.90
N HIS A 330 -9.58 6.24 -6.11
CA HIS A 330 -9.67 7.06 -7.33
C HIS A 330 -10.75 6.57 -8.30
N MET A 331 -11.09 7.41 -9.30
CA MET A 331 -12.12 7.17 -10.32
C MET A 331 -11.58 6.48 -11.57
N GLY A 332 -10.51 5.73 -11.51
CA GLY A 332 -9.99 5.01 -12.67
C GLY A 332 -10.77 3.73 -13.00
N ASP A 333 -10.59 3.20 -14.19
CA ASP A 333 -10.83 1.80 -14.46
C ASP A 333 -9.66 1.00 -13.89
N ALA A 334 -9.92 -0.21 -13.37
CA ALA A 334 -8.87 -1.13 -12.92
C ALA A 334 -8.02 -1.58 -14.12
N GLY A 335 -7.28 -0.66 -14.70
CA GLY A 335 -6.31 -0.90 -15.77
C GLY A 335 -4.97 -1.34 -15.19
N MET A 336 -4.15 -1.96 -16.01
CA MET A 336 -2.89 -2.63 -15.66
C MET A 336 -1.80 -1.74 -14.98
N ALA A 337 -2.06 -0.46 -14.75
CA ALA A 337 -1.10 0.49 -14.17
C ALA A 337 -1.62 1.20 -12.91
N ASP A 338 -2.87 1.00 -12.52
CA ASP A 338 -3.47 1.73 -11.39
C ASP A 338 -3.43 0.86 -10.11
N GLU A 339 -2.41 1.09 -9.31
CA GLU A 339 -2.34 0.61 -7.93
C GLU A 339 -3.27 1.46 -7.07
N GLY A 340 -4.38 0.88 -6.59
CA GLY A 340 -5.31 1.58 -5.71
C GLY A 340 -6.71 0.98 -5.70
N ILE A 341 -7.62 1.70 -5.08
CA ILE A 341 -9.01 1.28 -4.90
C ILE A 341 -9.89 2.02 -5.91
N THR A 342 -10.55 1.26 -6.79
CA THR A 342 -11.51 1.83 -7.72
C THR A 342 -12.92 1.30 -7.45
N PRO A 343 -13.98 2.11 -7.74
CA PRO A 343 -15.36 1.65 -7.59
C PRO A 343 -15.66 0.39 -8.40
N LEU A 344 -15.12 0.27 -9.62
CA LEU A 344 -15.38 -0.88 -10.47
C LEU A 344 -14.66 -2.14 -9.97
N GLY A 345 -13.40 -2.02 -9.55
CA GLY A 345 -12.62 -3.13 -9.02
C GLY A 345 -13.27 -3.73 -7.78
N LEU A 346 -13.47 -2.89 -6.75
CA LEU A 346 -14.02 -3.35 -5.48
C LEU A 346 -15.48 -3.83 -5.60
N ARG A 347 -16.28 -3.23 -6.48
CA ARG A 347 -17.66 -3.67 -6.76
C ARG A 347 -17.76 -5.12 -7.20
N ARG A 348 -16.79 -5.62 -7.99
CA ARG A 348 -16.80 -7.02 -8.44
C ARG A 348 -16.68 -7.98 -7.26
N GLU A 349 -15.75 -7.71 -6.36
CA GLU A 349 -15.52 -8.51 -5.16
C GLU A 349 -16.71 -8.44 -4.19
N LEU A 350 -17.24 -7.22 -3.96
CA LEU A 350 -18.42 -7.03 -3.11
C LEU A 350 -19.66 -7.74 -3.67
N ARG A 351 -19.88 -7.71 -4.99
CA ARG A 351 -21.01 -8.42 -5.63
C ARG A 351 -20.84 -9.92 -5.59
N TRP A 352 -19.63 -10.42 -5.84
CA TRP A 352 -19.36 -11.84 -5.64
C TRP A 352 -19.70 -12.26 -4.22
N ALA A 353 -19.17 -11.56 -3.22
CA ALA A 353 -19.45 -11.86 -1.83
C ALA A 353 -20.95 -11.77 -1.48
N GLN A 354 -21.70 -10.87 -2.14
CA GLN A 354 -23.15 -10.73 -1.97
C GLN A 354 -23.90 -11.92 -2.53
N THR A 355 -23.53 -12.42 -3.74
CA THR A 355 -24.31 -13.41 -4.50
C THR A 355 -23.88 -14.85 -4.28
N ASP A 356 -22.67 -15.10 -3.78
CA ASP A 356 -22.17 -16.46 -3.51
C ASP A 356 -22.73 -16.98 -2.17
N ASP A 357 -23.56 -18.04 -2.24
CA ASP A 357 -24.17 -18.66 -1.07
C ASP A 357 -23.17 -19.27 -0.09
N LYS A 358 -21.94 -19.54 -0.51
CA LYS A 358 -20.86 -20.01 0.37
C LYS A 358 -20.35 -18.91 1.29
N VAL A 359 -20.44 -17.65 0.88
CA VAL A 359 -20.03 -16.51 1.70
C VAL A 359 -21.10 -16.21 2.74
N LYS A 360 -20.79 -16.42 4.03
CA LYS A 360 -21.70 -16.18 5.17
C LYS A 360 -21.46 -14.87 5.89
N ALA A 361 -20.24 -14.35 5.81
CA ALA A 361 -19.87 -13.03 6.30
C ALA A 361 -18.68 -12.50 5.48
N VAL A 362 -18.40 -11.22 5.60
CA VAL A 362 -17.29 -10.55 4.90
C VAL A 362 -16.42 -9.82 5.90
N VAL A 363 -15.12 -10.02 5.80
CA VAL A 363 -14.11 -9.15 6.39
C VAL A 363 -13.57 -8.24 5.29
N LEU A 364 -13.81 -6.94 5.41
CA LEU A 364 -13.28 -5.92 4.52
C LEU A 364 -12.04 -5.30 5.17
N ARG A 365 -10.85 -5.70 4.70
CA ARG A 365 -9.57 -5.15 5.16
C ARG A 365 -9.30 -3.85 4.42
N ILE A 366 -9.17 -2.73 5.15
CA ILE A 366 -8.95 -1.41 4.57
C ILE A 366 -7.60 -0.87 5.04
N SER A 367 -6.73 -0.55 4.06
CA SER A 367 -5.49 0.20 4.27
C SER A 367 -5.41 1.35 3.26
N SER A 368 -6.14 2.45 3.53
CA SER A 368 -6.34 3.56 2.59
C SER A 368 -6.28 4.93 3.28
N PRO A 369 -5.49 5.88 2.74
CA PRO A 369 -5.50 7.28 3.21
C PRO A 369 -6.76 8.04 2.75
N GLY A 370 -7.59 7.42 1.90
CA GLY A 370 -8.72 8.05 1.23
C GLY A 370 -8.43 8.37 -0.23
N GLY A 371 -9.03 9.44 -0.73
CA GLY A 371 -8.89 9.89 -2.13
C GLY A 371 -10.16 10.56 -2.64
N SER A 372 -10.62 10.20 -3.84
CA SER A 372 -11.79 10.76 -4.50
C SER A 372 -13.07 10.58 -3.67
N ALA A 373 -13.73 11.70 -3.36
CA ALA A 373 -15.00 11.70 -2.64
C ALA A 373 -16.11 10.96 -3.41
N VAL A 374 -16.16 11.14 -4.74
CA VAL A 374 -17.16 10.49 -5.61
C VAL A 374 -16.93 8.98 -5.64
N ALA A 375 -15.68 8.53 -5.81
CA ALA A 375 -15.36 7.12 -5.79
C ALA A 375 -15.70 6.48 -4.42
N SER A 376 -15.38 7.19 -3.33
CA SER A 376 -15.69 6.74 -1.96
C SER A 376 -17.19 6.59 -1.73
N ASP A 377 -18.02 7.52 -2.23
CA ASP A 377 -19.48 7.42 -2.11
C ASP A 377 -20.06 6.25 -2.91
N MET A 378 -19.54 6.00 -4.12
CA MET A 378 -19.93 4.84 -4.92
C MET A 378 -19.63 3.53 -4.20
N ILE A 379 -18.42 3.40 -3.63
CA ILE A 379 -17.99 2.22 -2.87
C ILE A 379 -18.81 2.09 -1.59
N TRP A 380 -19.02 3.18 -0.84
CA TRP A 380 -19.86 3.21 0.35
C TRP A 380 -21.25 2.62 0.08
N ASN A 381 -21.87 2.99 -1.05
CA ASN A 381 -23.19 2.48 -1.42
C ASN A 381 -23.15 0.97 -1.73
N ASP A 382 -22.08 0.46 -2.35
CA ASP A 382 -21.95 -0.97 -2.62
C ASP A 382 -21.69 -1.77 -1.33
N VAL A 383 -20.84 -1.26 -0.40
CA VAL A 383 -20.64 -1.86 0.93
C VAL A 383 -21.95 -1.85 1.74
N ARG A 384 -22.72 -0.74 1.70
CA ARG A 384 -24.02 -0.63 2.37
C ARG A 384 -25.03 -1.66 1.87
N LYS A 385 -25.06 -1.92 0.55
CA LYS A 385 -25.92 -2.97 -0.03
C LYS A 385 -25.54 -4.35 0.48
N LEU A 386 -24.25 -4.67 0.45
CA LEU A 386 -23.73 -5.93 0.98
C LEU A 386 -24.04 -6.09 2.46
N ALA A 387 -23.82 -5.05 3.27
CA ALA A 387 -24.06 -5.06 4.71
C ALA A 387 -25.55 -5.20 5.09
N ALA A 388 -26.46 -4.88 4.17
CA ALA A 388 -27.90 -5.13 4.38
C ALA A 388 -28.30 -6.60 4.21
N GLU A 389 -27.50 -7.41 3.54
CA GLU A 389 -27.79 -8.81 3.24
C GLU A 389 -26.90 -9.80 4.00
N LYS A 390 -25.63 -9.44 4.22
CA LYS A 390 -24.65 -10.28 4.90
C LYS A 390 -23.87 -9.48 5.94
N PRO A 391 -23.42 -10.09 7.04
CA PRO A 391 -22.53 -9.43 8.00
C PRO A 391 -21.24 -8.95 7.33
N VAL A 392 -20.89 -7.68 7.55
CA VAL A 392 -19.63 -7.06 7.10
C VAL A 392 -18.90 -6.53 8.33
N VAL A 393 -17.66 -6.95 8.50
CA VAL A 393 -16.74 -6.44 9.52
C VAL A 393 -15.58 -5.75 8.80
N VAL A 394 -15.29 -4.52 9.18
CA VAL A 394 -14.09 -3.82 8.70
C VAL A 394 -12.93 -4.08 9.64
N SER A 395 -11.78 -4.46 9.06
CA SER A 395 -10.48 -4.49 9.72
C SER A 395 -9.63 -3.36 9.14
N MET A 396 -9.30 -2.38 9.96
CA MET A 396 -8.48 -1.24 9.55
C MET A 396 -6.99 -1.59 9.70
N GLY A 397 -6.22 -1.48 8.61
CA GLY A 397 -4.78 -1.65 8.57
C GLY A 397 -4.03 -0.39 8.97
N ALA A 398 -2.99 -0.03 8.18
CA ALA A 398 -2.17 1.15 8.43
C ALA A 398 -3.00 2.44 8.47
N TYR A 399 -3.88 2.58 7.49
CA TYR A 399 -4.74 3.75 7.32
C TYR A 399 -6.19 3.32 7.04
N ALA A 400 -7.13 4.01 7.63
CA ALA A 400 -8.54 4.00 7.22
C ALA A 400 -9.08 5.42 7.41
N ALA A 401 -8.53 6.36 6.62
CA ALA A 401 -8.74 7.78 6.81
C ALA A 401 -9.47 8.41 5.63
N SER A 402 -10.22 9.50 5.88
CA SER A 402 -10.94 10.23 4.83
C SER A 402 -11.87 9.29 4.03
N GLY A 403 -11.66 9.12 2.73
CA GLY A 403 -12.40 8.15 1.89
C GLY A 403 -12.32 6.72 2.43
N GLY A 404 -11.19 6.30 3.02
CA GLY A 404 -11.04 4.98 3.66
C GLY A 404 -11.96 4.81 4.86
N TYR A 405 -12.14 5.85 5.67
CA TYR A 405 -13.13 5.84 6.74
C TYR A 405 -14.57 5.90 6.19
N TYR A 406 -14.78 6.69 5.12
CA TYR A 406 -16.09 6.80 4.45
C TYR A 406 -16.63 5.43 4.02
N ILE A 407 -15.80 4.62 3.35
CA ILE A 407 -16.22 3.28 2.88
C ILE A 407 -16.36 2.26 4.00
N SER A 408 -15.79 2.53 5.18
CA SER A 408 -15.86 1.65 6.36
C SER A 408 -17.21 1.71 7.08
N VAL A 409 -17.81 2.89 7.16
CA VAL A 409 -18.95 3.15 8.08
C VAL A 409 -20.24 2.38 7.83
N PRO A 410 -20.52 1.77 6.65
CA PRO A 410 -21.70 0.92 6.49
C PRO A 410 -21.60 -0.45 7.19
N ALA A 411 -20.41 -0.88 7.59
CA ALA A 411 -20.21 -2.19 8.21
C ALA A 411 -20.81 -2.26 9.61
N GLN A 412 -21.16 -3.48 10.06
CA GLN A 412 -21.72 -3.71 11.39
C GLN A 412 -20.70 -3.57 12.53
N ARG A 413 -19.41 -3.79 12.24
CA ARG A 413 -18.30 -3.65 13.17
C ARG A 413 -17.08 -3.03 12.48
N LEU A 414 -16.47 -2.07 13.14
CA LEU A 414 -15.21 -1.43 12.74
C LEU A 414 -14.14 -1.76 13.78
N ILE A 415 -13.10 -2.46 13.37
CA ILE A 415 -11.99 -2.87 14.22
C ILE A 415 -10.71 -2.22 13.70
N ALA A 416 -9.95 -1.59 14.59
CA ALA A 416 -8.71 -0.90 14.24
C ALA A 416 -7.54 -1.39 15.10
N GLU A 417 -6.32 -1.41 14.54
CA GLU A 417 -5.13 -1.58 15.35
C GLU A 417 -4.94 -0.36 16.27
N PRO A 418 -4.30 -0.50 17.44
CA PRO A 418 -4.02 0.62 18.33
C PRO A 418 -3.39 1.82 17.62
N THR A 419 -2.54 1.51 16.64
CA THR A 419 -1.70 2.46 15.88
C THR A 419 -2.24 2.78 14.48
N THR A 420 -3.41 2.27 14.10
CA THR A 420 -4.11 2.66 12.86
C THR A 420 -4.31 4.16 12.84
N ILE A 421 -4.06 4.80 11.70
CA ILE A 421 -4.42 6.21 11.47
C ILE A 421 -5.78 6.26 10.79
N THR A 422 -6.78 6.83 11.46
CA THR A 422 -8.18 6.86 10.99
C THR A 422 -8.85 8.22 11.18
N GLY A 423 -10.15 8.31 10.92
CA GLY A 423 -10.89 9.56 10.96
C GLY A 423 -10.66 10.39 9.71
N SER A 424 -10.04 11.56 9.85
CA SER A 424 -9.85 12.54 8.74
C SER A 424 -11.17 12.87 8.02
N ILE A 425 -12.29 12.87 8.79
CA ILE A 425 -13.63 13.16 8.30
C ILE A 425 -13.69 14.65 7.93
N GLY A 426 -13.44 14.96 6.67
CA GLY A 426 -13.30 16.31 6.14
C GLY A 426 -13.00 16.28 4.66
N VAL A 427 -13.17 17.40 4.00
CA VAL A 427 -12.98 17.55 2.55
C VAL A 427 -11.94 18.61 2.28
N ILE A 428 -11.11 18.38 1.27
CA ILE A 428 -10.09 19.32 0.86
C ILE A 428 -9.95 19.28 -0.65
N GLY A 429 -9.79 20.45 -1.26
CA GLY A 429 -9.47 20.65 -2.66
C GLY A 429 -8.26 21.54 -2.81
N MET A 430 -7.50 21.36 -3.87
CA MET A 430 -6.30 22.13 -4.19
C MET A 430 -6.40 22.64 -5.63
N LEU A 431 -6.12 23.91 -5.82
CA LEU A 431 -6.06 24.58 -7.12
C LEU A 431 -4.69 25.24 -7.28
N PRO A 432 -3.87 24.80 -8.22
CA PRO A 432 -2.64 25.50 -8.55
C PRO A 432 -2.97 26.81 -9.29
N ARG A 433 -2.28 27.90 -8.92
CA ARG A 433 -2.35 29.21 -9.56
C ARG A 433 -0.97 29.55 -10.12
N LEU A 434 -0.86 29.65 -11.42
CA LEU A 434 0.39 29.78 -12.14
C LEU A 434 0.61 31.18 -12.74
N GLY A 435 -0.16 32.19 -12.38
CA GLY A 435 -0.06 33.53 -12.95
C GLY A 435 1.33 34.15 -12.76
N ALA A 436 1.93 34.02 -11.58
CA ALA A 436 3.30 34.50 -11.35
C ALA A 436 4.37 33.65 -12.08
N PHE A 437 4.11 32.37 -12.30
CA PHE A 437 4.95 31.50 -13.12
C PHE A 437 4.90 31.92 -14.61
N GLU A 438 3.70 32.22 -15.13
CA GLU A 438 3.51 32.76 -16.49
C GLU A 438 4.33 34.02 -16.71
N GLU A 439 4.21 34.99 -15.81
CA GLU A 439 4.95 36.25 -15.87
C GLU A 439 6.46 36.04 -15.82
N LYS A 440 6.91 35.16 -14.94
CA LYS A 440 8.33 34.91 -14.70
C LYS A 440 9.03 34.16 -15.83
N TYR A 441 8.34 33.20 -16.44
CA TYR A 441 8.93 32.28 -17.43
C TYR A 441 8.43 32.48 -18.86
N GLY A 442 7.52 33.45 -19.10
CA GLY A 442 7.00 33.77 -20.41
C GLY A 442 6.06 32.70 -20.99
N VAL A 443 5.42 31.90 -20.12
CA VAL A 443 4.36 30.96 -20.51
C VAL A 443 3.02 31.70 -20.45
N SER A 444 2.08 31.38 -21.34
CA SER A 444 0.72 31.96 -21.27
C SER A 444 -0.34 30.91 -21.55
N PHE A 445 -1.43 30.96 -20.80
CA PHE A 445 -2.63 30.11 -21.00
C PHE A 445 -3.77 30.96 -21.58
N HIS A 446 -4.26 30.58 -22.75
CA HIS A 446 -5.40 31.23 -23.38
C HIS A 446 -6.59 30.27 -23.42
N ILE A 447 -7.66 30.63 -22.74
CA ILE A 447 -8.90 29.85 -22.76
C ILE A 447 -9.86 30.48 -23.78
N VAL A 448 -10.30 29.66 -24.74
CA VAL A 448 -11.39 30.04 -25.68
C VAL A 448 -12.67 29.42 -25.17
N THR A 449 -13.59 30.26 -24.70
CA THR A 449 -14.85 29.81 -24.12
C THR A 449 -15.96 30.87 -24.30
N GLN A 450 -17.21 30.41 -24.28
CA GLN A 450 -18.40 31.26 -24.15
C GLN A 450 -18.87 31.39 -22.68
N SER A 451 -18.28 30.64 -21.76
CA SER A 451 -18.63 30.67 -20.35
C SER A 451 -17.73 31.64 -19.58
N GLU A 452 -18.32 32.61 -18.91
CA GLU A 452 -17.58 33.52 -18.01
C GLU A 452 -16.86 32.79 -16.87
N ARG A 453 -17.36 31.61 -16.48
CA ARG A 453 -16.82 30.79 -15.38
C ARG A 453 -15.77 29.77 -15.81
N ALA A 454 -15.44 29.65 -17.10
CA ALA A 454 -14.41 28.72 -17.55
C ALA A 454 -13.00 29.06 -16.98
N ASN A 455 -12.81 30.32 -16.56
CA ASN A 455 -11.58 30.73 -15.87
C ASN A 455 -11.42 30.13 -14.47
N LEU A 456 -12.47 29.54 -13.89
CA LEU A 456 -12.40 28.86 -12.58
C LEU A 456 -11.29 27.79 -12.53
N LEU A 457 -11.17 27.01 -13.60
CA LEU A 457 -10.19 25.93 -13.75
C LEU A 457 -8.93 26.35 -14.50
N ASN A 458 -8.80 27.64 -14.89
CA ASN A 458 -7.60 28.14 -15.55
C ASN A 458 -6.44 28.26 -14.55
N PRO A 459 -5.34 27.50 -14.71
CA PRO A 459 -4.19 27.62 -13.82
C PRO A 459 -3.55 29.01 -13.84
N GLY A 460 -3.55 29.72 -14.99
CA GLY A 460 -3.03 31.10 -15.14
C GLY A 460 -4.00 32.18 -14.65
N GLY A 461 -5.28 31.83 -14.44
CA GLY A 461 -6.30 32.78 -14.03
C GLY A 461 -6.30 33.06 -12.52
N LYS A 462 -6.59 34.31 -12.15
CA LYS A 462 -7.00 34.62 -10.78
C LYS A 462 -8.49 34.29 -10.67
N GLY A 463 -8.85 33.26 -9.87
CA GLY A 463 -10.25 32.97 -9.59
C GLY A 463 -10.94 34.20 -8.96
N SER A 464 -12.21 34.46 -9.33
CA SER A 464 -13.00 35.50 -8.68
C SER A 464 -13.42 35.07 -7.26
N ASP A 465 -13.82 36.03 -6.43
CA ASP A 465 -14.40 35.72 -5.12
C ASP A 465 -15.70 34.91 -5.24
N GLU A 466 -16.46 35.12 -6.30
CA GLU A 466 -17.68 34.36 -6.62
C GLU A 466 -17.33 32.89 -6.96
N ASP A 467 -16.29 32.68 -7.75
CA ASP A 467 -15.81 31.34 -8.10
C ASP A 467 -15.34 30.57 -6.85
N ARG A 468 -14.61 31.27 -5.98
CA ARG A 468 -14.17 30.73 -4.69
C ARG A 468 -15.36 30.36 -3.81
N ALA A 469 -16.35 31.22 -3.69
CA ALA A 469 -17.56 30.97 -2.92
C ALA A 469 -18.33 29.74 -3.45
N LEU A 470 -18.45 29.59 -4.77
CA LEU A 470 -19.09 28.43 -5.40
C LEU A 470 -18.35 27.14 -5.09
N MET A 471 -17.03 27.13 -5.22
CA MET A 471 -16.21 25.96 -4.91
C MET A 471 -16.26 25.61 -3.43
N THR A 472 -16.22 26.62 -2.54
CA THR A 472 -16.37 26.40 -1.09
C THR A 472 -17.72 25.77 -0.78
N SER A 473 -18.81 26.27 -1.37
CA SER A 473 -20.15 25.69 -1.22
C SER A 473 -20.19 24.21 -1.66
N THR A 474 -19.49 23.87 -2.74
CA THR A 474 -19.40 22.48 -3.22
C THR A 474 -18.63 21.60 -2.22
N ILE A 475 -17.52 22.09 -1.66
CA ILE A 475 -16.75 21.41 -0.63
C ILE A 475 -17.60 21.21 0.64
N ASP A 476 -18.34 22.21 1.06
CA ASP A 476 -19.23 22.15 2.23
C ASP A 476 -20.37 21.13 2.04
N GLN A 477 -20.92 21.04 0.83
CA GLN A 477 -21.94 20.05 0.50
C GLN A 477 -21.38 18.62 0.59
N VAL A 478 -20.20 18.38 0.04
CA VAL A 478 -19.54 17.07 0.15
C VAL A 478 -19.23 16.73 1.60
N TYR A 479 -18.80 17.72 2.40
CA TYR A 479 -18.55 17.54 3.82
C TYR A 479 -19.83 17.19 4.59
N SER A 480 -20.92 17.91 4.35
CA SER A 480 -22.23 17.61 4.96
C SER A 480 -22.69 16.18 4.65
N THR A 481 -22.55 15.76 3.38
CA THR A 481 -22.85 14.38 2.98
C THR A 481 -21.98 13.37 3.74
N PHE A 482 -20.69 13.65 3.91
CA PHE A 482 -19.81 12.76 4.68
C PHE A 482 -20.25 12.65 6.14
N LEU A 483 -20.55 13.79 6.79
CA LEU A 483 -21.07 13.79 8.17
C LEU A 483 -22.34 12.95 8.31
N GLU A 484 -23.29 13.09 7.38
CA GLU A 484 -24.55 12.32 7.37
C GLU A 484 -24.31 10.82 7.24
N LYS A 485 -23.38 10.40 6.36
CA LYS A 485 -23.02 8.99 6.18
C LYS A 485 -22.39 8.42 7.45
N VAL A 486 -21.49 9.17 8.10
CA VAL A 486 -20.89 8.77 9.37
C VAL A 486 -21.94 8.71 10.47
N ALA A 487 -22.81 9.72 10.57
CA ALA A 487 -23.91 9.76 11.53
C ALA A 487 -24.82 8.52 11.42
N LEU A 488 -25.15 8.16 10.17
CA LEU A 488 -25.95 6.95 9.88
C LEU A 488 -25.21 5.67 10.36
N GLY A 489 -23.95 5.48 9.94
CA GLY A 489 -23.20 4.27 10.25
C GLY A 489 -22.81 4.15 11.72
N ARG A 490 -22.47 5.27 12.38
CA ARG A 490 -22.11 5.29 13.81
C ARG A 490 -23.29 5.49 14.75
N LYS A 491 -24.50 5.68 14.21
CA LYS A 491 -25.74 5.93 14.97
C LYS A 491 -25.59 7.10 15.95
N MET A 492 -24.99 8.19 15.46
CA MET A 492 -24.74 9.43 16.21
C MET A 492 -25.47 10.60 15.55
N PRO A 493 -25.85 11.63 16.30
CA PRO A 493 -26.31 12.90 15.73
C PRO A 493 -25.21 13.53 14.85
N VAL A 494 -25.58 14.17 13.74
CA VAL A 494 -24.62 14.83 12.83
C VAL A 494 -23.76 15.87 13.56
N SER A 495 -24.33 16.62 14.51
CA SER A 495 -23.61 17.60 15.33
C SER A 495 -22.53 16.96 16.22
N GLU A 496 -22.80 15.75 16.72
CA GLU A 496 -21.83 15.00 17.52
C GLU A 496 -20.69 14.45 16.63
N VAL A 497 -21.03 14.02 15.41
CA VAL A 497 -20.04 13.61 14.42
C VAL A 497 -19.17 14.81 14.03
N ASP A 498 -19.76 15.97 13.73
CA ASP A 498 -19.01 17.17 13.33
C ASP A 498 -18.02 17.62 14.43
N ALA A 499 -18.45 17.57 15.70
CA ALA A 499 -17.56 17.90 16.82
C ALA A 499 -16.31 16.99 16.90
N ARG A 500 -16.41 15.73 16.44
CA ARG A 500 -15.29 14.78 16.37
C ARG A 500 -14.57 14.80 15.02
N ALA A 501 -15.20 15.32 13.98
CA ALA A 501 -14.71 15.32 12.61
C ALA A 501 -13.70 16.46 12.36
N GLN A 502 -14.14 17.52 11.74
CA GLN A 502 -13.35 18.70 11.39
C GLN A 502 -12.04 18.36 10.64
N GLY A 503 -12.01 17.20 9.94
CA GLY A 503 -10.84 16.71 9.23
C GLY A 503 -9.73 16.13 10.11
N ARG A 504 -9.96 15.97 11.43
CA ARG A 504 -8.96 15.49 12.38
C ARG A 504 -8.63 14.01 12.17
N VAL A 505 -7.33 13.67 12.23
CA VAL A 505 -6.85 12.29 12.24
C VAL A 505 -6.65 11.81 13.68
N TYR A 506 -6.85 10.51 13.87
CA TYR A 506 -6.80 9.85 15.17
C TYR A 506 -6.01 8.55 15.08
N SER A 507 -5.37 8.14 16.17
CA SER A 507 -4.95 6.74 16.34
C SER A 507 -6.18 5.84 16.54
N GLY A 508 -6.03 4.53 16.34
CA GLY A 508 -7.11 3.57 16.62
C GLY A 508 -7.61 3.68 18.06
N LEU A 509 -6.71 3.87 19.04
CA LEU A 509 -7.09 4.05 20.45
C LEU A 509 -7.96 5.30 20.65
N GLN A 510 -7.55 6.44 20.10
CA GLN A 510 -8.35 7.67 20.16
C GLN A 510 -9.70 7.51 19.46
N ALA A 511 -9.73 6.78 18.34
CA ALA A 511 -10.96 6.53 17.60
C ALA A 511 -11.94 5.64 18.39
N LEU A 512 -11.43 4.69 19.18
CA LEU A 512 -12.26 3.89 20.10
C LEU A 512 -12.92 4.76 21.17
N ASP A 513 -12.15 5.62 21.83
CA ASP A 513 -12.65 6.54 22.87
C ASP A 513 -13.75 7.47 22.32
N LEU A 514 -13.60 7.87 21.05
CA LEU A 514 -14.55 8.72 20.33
C LEU A 514 -15.72 7.94 19.72
N LYS A 515 -15.76 6.60 19.86
CA LYS A 515 -16.75 5.71 19.24
C LYS A 515 -16.77 5.79 17.70
N LEU A 516 -15.65 6.17 17.10
CA LEU A 516 -15.45 6.14 15.65
C LEU A 516 -15.12 4.73 15.16
N VAL A 517 -14.61 3.86 16.05
CA VAL A 517 -14.47 2.41 15.85
C VAL A 517 -15.13 1.67 17.00
N ASP A 518 -15.34 0.35 16.86
CA ASP A 518 -16.07 -0.46 17.84
C ASP A 518 -15.15 -1.25 18.76
N ALA A 519 -13.94 -1.59 18.27
CA ALA A 519 -12.97 -2.35 19.06
C ALA A 519 -11.53 -2.11 18.55
N ILE A 520 -10.58 -2.39 19.43
CA ILE A 520 -9.16 -2.50 19.10
C ILE A 520 -8.87 -3.96 18.79
N GLY A 521 -8.16 -4.21 17.68
CA GLY A 521 -7.77 -5.53 17.23
C GLY A 521 -7.27 -5.51 15.78
N GLY A 522 -6.84 -6.66 15.29
CA GLY A 522 -6.39 -6.84 13.93
C GLY A 522 -7.29 -7.74 13.09
N LEU A 523 -6.70 -8.29 12.05
CA LEU A 523 -7.43 -9.16 11.14
C LEU A 523 -8.01 -10.42 11.83
N PRO A 524 -7.33 -11.11 12.77
CA PRO A 524 -7.91 -12.23 13.51
C PRO A 524 -9.16 -11.85 14.31
N ASP A 525 -9.16 -10.65 14.93
CA ASP A 525 -10.30 -10.16 15.71
C ASP A 525 -11.49 -9.83 14.82
N ALA A 526 -11.21 -9.33 13.59
CA ALA A 526 -12.24 -9.10 12.59
C ALA A 526 -12.86 -10.42 12.09
N PHE A 527 -12.07 -11.48 11.88
CA PHE A 527 -12.59 -12.81 11.58
C PHE A 527 -13.42 -13.39 12.74
N LYS A 528 -12.98 -13.19 13.98
CA LYS A 528 -13.76 -13.59 15.16
C LYS A 528 -15.11 -12.88 15.20
N ALA A 529 -15.12 -11.56 15.02
CA ALA A 529 -16.36 -10.78 14.97
C ALA A 529 -17.27 -11.18 13.81
N ALA A 530 -16.69 -11.51 12.63
CA ALA A 530 -17.45 -11.99 11.48
C ALA A 530 -18.09 -13.36 11.75
N LYS A 531 -17.39 -14.27 12.43
CA LYS A 531 -17.95 -15.57 12.89
C LYS A 531 -19.13 -15.35 13.83
N GLU A 532 -18.98 -14.48 14.84
CA GLU A 532 -20.05 -14.14 15.80
C GLU A 532 -21.30 -13.63 15.07
N LEU A 533 -21.13 -12.70 14.13
CA LEU A 533 -22.24 -12.13 13.38
C LEU A 533 -22.89 -13.14 12.40
N ALA A 534 -22.12 -14.09 11.87
CA ALA A 534 -22.62 -15.16 11.02
C ALA A 534 -23.25 -16.32 11.79
N GLY A 535 -23.19 -16.33 13.12
CA GLY A 535 -23.65 -17.44 13.95
C GLY A 535 -22.74 -18.67 13.90
N PHE A 536 -21.48 -18.48 13.52
CA PHE A 536 -20.45 -19.53 13.50
C PHE A 536 -19.85 -19.73 14.91
N ASP A 537 -19.38 -20.94 15.15
CA ASP A 537 -18.59 -21.25 16.34
C ASP A 537 -17.22 -20.57 16.26
N VAL A 538 -16.92 -19.69 17.20
CA VAL A 538 -15.69 -18.87 17.19
C VAL A 538 -14.41 -19.69 17.33
N ASP A 539 -14.50 -20.87 17.96
CA ASP A 539 -13.35 -21.74 18.23
C ASP A 539 -13.02 -22.67 17.05
N LYS A 540 -13.91 -22.78 16.07
CA LYS A 540 -13.71 -23.57 14.86
C LYS A 540 -13.10 -22.74 13.74
N LEU A 541 -12.41 -23.43 12.84
CA LEU A 541 -11.92 -22.83 11.60
C LEU A 541 -12.94 -23.00 10.49
N TYR A 542 -13.12 -21.94 9.72
CA TYR A 542 -13.95 -21.91 8.50
C TYR A 542 -13.09 -21.46 7.32
N PRO A 543 -13.44 -21.84 6.09
CA PRO A 543 -12.72 -21.40 4.91
C PRO A 543 -12.68 -19.86 4.83
N VAL A 544 -11.50 -19.33 4.54
CA VAL A 544 -11.34 -17.94 4.08
C VAL A 544 -11.51 -17.97 2.58
N LEU A 545 -12.54 -17.28 2.11
CA LEU A 545 -12.89 -17.24 0.70
C LEU A 545 -12.34 -15.97 0.07
N HIS A 546 -11.69 -16.11 -1.05
CA HIS A 546 -11.18 -15.00 -1.85
C HIS A 546 -11.92 -14.94 -3.18
N TYR A 547 -12.08 -13.74 -3.72
CA TYR A 547 -12.56 -13.57 -5.07
C TYR A 547 -11.50 -14.08 -6.03
N GLU A 548 -11.76 -15.24 -6.59
CA GLU A 548 -11.03 -15.70 -7.75
C GLU A 548 -11.59 -14.92 -8.93
N GLY A 549 -10.94 -13.76 -9.26
CA GLY A 549 -11.31 -13.00 -10.45
C GLY A 549 -11.39 -13.97 -11.63
N ASP A 550 -12.11 -13.62 -12.69
CA ASP A 550 -12.08 -14.40 -13.93
C ASP A 550 -10.61 -14.70 -14.26
N GLU A 551 -10.09 -15.84 -13.77
CA GLU A 551 -8.79 -16.36 -14.17
C GLU A 551 -8.90 -16.61 -15.67
N PHE A 552 -8.53 -15.57 -16.41
CA PHE A 552 -8.21 -15.78 -17.81
C PHE A 552 -6.97 -16.66 -17.84
N ALA A 553 -7.21 -17.95 -18.02
CA ALA A 553 -6.12 -18.86 -18.27
C ALA A 553 -5.34 -18.32 -19.46
N LEU A 554 -4.10 -17.91 -19.22
CA LEU A 554 -3.22 -17.25 -20.20
C LEU A 554 -3.18 -18.04 -21.53
N HIS A 555 -3.39 -19.36 -21.47
CA HIS A 555 -3.46 -20.26 -22.62
C HIS A 555 -4.69 -20.00 -23.50
N GLU A 556 -5.83 -19.55 -22.94
CA GLU A 556 -7.03 -19.21 -23.72
C GLU A 556 -6.85 -17.89 -24.47
N CYS A 557 -6.01 -17.00 -23.93
CA CYS A 557 -5.68 -15.74 -24.58
C CYS A 557 -4.62 -15.89 -25.68
N LEU A 558 -3.76 -16.89 -25.59
CA LEU A 558 -2.65 -17.11 -26.53
C LEU A 558 -3.00 -18.02 -27.72
N GLY A 559 -4.20 -18.59 -27.78
CA GLY A 559 -4.62 -19.52 -28.81
C GLY A 559 -4.77 -18.93 -30.23
N SER A 560 -5.09 -17.63 -30.35
CA SER A 560 -5.11 -16.91 -31.64
C SER A 560 -5.09 -15.39 -31.43
N PRO A 561 -4.66 -14.58 -32.43
CA PRO A 561 -4.71 -13.11 -32.35
C PRO A 561 -6.12 -12.55 -32.04
N GLN A 562 -7.16 -13.24 -32.51
CA GLN A 562 -8.55 -12.83 -32.26
C GLN A 562 -9.00 -13.14 -30.82
N GLN A 563 -8.49 -14.23 -30.24
CA GLN A 563 -8.72 -14.56 -28.83
C GLN A 563 -7.96 -13.61 -27.92
N MET A 564 -6.72 -13.30 -28.25
CA MET A 564 -5.92 -12.29 -27.55
C MET A 564 -6.59 -10.90 -27.56
N MET A 565 -7.14 -10.48 -28.69
CA MET A 565 -7.89 -9.22 -28.79
C MET A 565 -9.22 -9.26 -28.02
N ARG A 566 -9.88 -10.41 -27.90
CA ARG A 566 -11.07 -10.58 -27.05
C ARG A 566 -10.74 -10.52 -25.57
N CYS A 567 -9.63 -11.12 -25.15
CA CYS A 567 -9.12 -11.04 -23.79
C CYS A 567 -8.76 -9.61 -23.42
N LEU A 568 -8.05 -8.89 -24.29
CA LEU A 568 -7.71 -7.48 -24.12
C LEU A 568 -8.96 -6.58 -24.04
N ARG A 569 -10.02 -6.86 -24.82
CA ARG A 569 -11.28 -6.10 -24.77
C ARG A 569 -12.15 -6.42 -23.54
N ARG A 570 -12.07 -7.61 -22.96
CA ARG A 570 -12.83 -7.99 -21.76
C ARG A 570 -12.24 -7.48 -20.46
N GLY A 571 -11.06 -6.82 -20.52
CA GLY A 571 -10.56 -5.95 -19.43
C GLY A 571 -10.30 -6.63 -18.09
N GLY A 572 -10.08 -7.95 -18.09
CA GLY A 572 -9.89 -8.70 -16.85
C GLY A 572 -8.48 -9.26 -16.62
N ALA A 573 -7.63 -9.27 -17.63
CA ALA A 573 -6.33 -9.91 -17.49
C ALA A 573 -5.33 -9.04 -16.73
N ARG A 574 -4.96 -9.43 -15.53
CA ARG A 574 -3.76 -8.95 -14.82
C ARG A 574 -2.47 -9.40 -15.53
N VAL A 575 -2.40 -9.21 -16.85
CA VAL A 575 -1.18 -9.46 -17.63
C VAL A 575 -0.63 -8.10 -18.03
N ALA A 576 0.39 -7.64 -17.32
CA ALA A 576 1.21 -6.53 -17.77
C ALA A 576 1.94 -6.94 -19.06
N LEU A 577 1.32 -6.68 -20.22
CA LEU A 577 2.04 -6.64 -21.47
C LEU A 577 2.81 -5.31 -21.52
N PRO A 578 4.12 -5.32 -21.74
CA PRO A 578 4.87 -4.07 -21.89
C PRO A 578 4.26 -3.25 -23.04
N PRO A 579 4.29 -1.91 -22.97
CA PRO A 579 3.68 -1.00 -23.97
C PRO A 579 4.03 -1.30 -25.44
N LEU A 580 5.11 -2.04 -25.67
CA LEU A 580 5.56 -2.48 -26.99
C LEU A 580 4.70 -3.59 -27.65
N ALA A 581 4.00 -4.41 -26.89
CA ALA A 581 3.13 -5.44 -27.47
C ALA A 581 1.84 -4.84 -28.06
N VAL A 582 1.42 -3.67 -27.57
CA VAL A 582 0.29 -2.90 -28.13
C VAL A 582 0.66 -2.31 -29.50
N GLY A 583 1.93 -1.90 -29.69
CA GLY A 583 2.41 -1.39 -30.97
C GLY A 583 2.42 -2.43 -32.11
N LEU A 584 2.63 -3.70 -31.78
CA LEU A 584 2.66 -4.78 -32.80
C LEU A 584 1.26 -5.24 -33.24
N ALA A 585 0.24 -5.09 -32.39
CA ALA A 585 -1.14 -5.40 -32.75
C ALA A 585 -1.78 -4.32 -33.65
N TRP A 586 -1.20 -3.13 -33.75
CA TRP A 586 -1.68 -2.01 -34.55
C TRP A 586 -0.95 -1.87 -35.91
N GLY A 587 -0.10 -2.83 -36.27
CA GLY A 587 0.74 -2.81 -37.48
C GLY A 587 0.03 -2.88 -38.84
N GLN A 588 -1.30 -2.76 -38.88
CA GLN A 588 -2.05 -2.68 -40.16
C GLN A 588 -2.95 -1.44 -40.30
N ALA A 589 -2.92 -0.49 -39.40
CA ALA A 589 -3.66 0.76 -39.55
C ALA A 589 -2.72 1.96 -39.63
N SER A 590 -2.36 2.33 -40.86
CA SER A 590 -1.72 3.58 -41.33
C SER A 590 -0.53 4.12 -40.49
N THR A 591 0.66 3.81 -40.97
CA THR A 591 1.95 4.34 -40.51
C THR A 591 2.03 5.86 -40.38
N SER A 592 1.18 6.64 -41.05
CA SER A 592 1.20 8.11 -41.03
C SER A 592 0.67 8.73 -39.71
N ARG A 593 -0.23 8.06 -38.97
CA ARG A 593 -0.73 8.59 -37.69
C ARG A 593 0.19 8.28 -36.52
N ALA A 594 0.80 7.11 -36.50
CA ALA A 594 1.77 6.73 -35.47
C ALA A 594 3.05 7.59 -35.55
N GLU A 595 3.50 7.90 -36.78
CA GLU A 595 4.64 8.83 -37.02
C GLU A 595 4.29 10.28 -36.63
N ALA A 596 3.08 10.73 -36.83
CA ALA A 596 2.64 12.08 -36.42
C ALA A 596 2.59 12.22 -34.89
N ILE A 597 2.12 11.19 -34.19
CA ILE A 597 2.07 11.16 -32.72
C ILE A 597 3.49 11.04 -32.15
N ALA A 598 4.36 10.19 -32.71
CA ALA A 598 5.75 10.05 -32.29
C ALA A 598 6.54 11.35 -32.48
N LYS A 599 6.39 12.03 -33.62
CA LYS A 599 7.01 13.34 -33.87
C LYS A 599 6.48 14.46 -32.98
N THR A 600 5.22 14.36 -32.57
CA THR A 600 4.64 15.32 -31.62
C THR A 600 5.20 15.08 -30.22
N LEU A 601 5.30 13.82 -29.78
CA LEU A 601 5.90 13.44 -28.50
C LEU A 601 7.40 13.77 -28.43
N GLU A 602 8.17 13.52 -29.49
CA GLU A 602 9.58 13.91 -29.56
C GLU A 602 9.77 15.44 -29.41
N ARG A 603 8.92 16.24 -30.06
CA ARG A 603 8.97 17.71 -29.92
C ARG A 603 8.62 18.17 -28.49
N TRP A 604 7.81 17.43 -27.77
CA TRP A 604 7.44 17.75 -26.38
C TRP A 604 8.53 17.32 -25.39
N VAL A 605 9.22 16.22 -25.67
CA VAL A 605 10.40 15.78 -24.89
C VAL A 605 11.57 16.73 -25.06
N ASP A 606 11.87 17.15 -26.30
CA ASP A 606 12.98 18.09 -26.61
C ASP A 606 12.69 19.50 -26.10
N ALA A 607 11.43 19.89 -25.94
CA ALA A 607 11.02 21.19 -25.39
C ALA A 607 10.99 21.24 -23.85
N GLY A 608 11.35 20.15 -23.13
CA GLY A 608 11.36 20.12 -21.68
C GLY A 608 9.96 20.21 -21.03
N ALA A 609 8.90 19.95 -21.79
CA ALA A 609 7.51 20.19 -21.39
C ALA A 609 6.80 18.97 -20.79
N LEU A 610 7.51 17.91 -20.40
CA LEU A 610 6.93 16.74 -19.73
C LEU A 610 6.97 16.87 -18.20
N ALA A 611 6.19 17.83 -17.72
CA ALA A 611 5.65 17.81 -16.34
C ALA A 611 4.18 18.23 -16.42
N VAL A 612 3.33 17.48 -17.13
CA VAL A 612 1.92 17.81 -17.28
C VAL A 612 1.06 16.56 -17.01
N TRP A 613 0.42 16.60 -15.94
CA TRP A 613 -0.87 16.08 -15.49
C TRP A 613 -1.52 14.94 -16.31
N PRO A 614 -1.77 13.75 -15.70
CA PRO A 614 -2.41 12.61 -16.39
C PRO A 614 -3.92 12.76 -16.66
N GLY A 615 -4.56 13.82 -16.23
CA GLY A 615 -6.03 13.91 -16.23
C GLY A 615 -6.69 14.42 -17.52
N TYR A 616 -5.96 14.99 -18.47
CA TYR A 616 -6.56 15.68 -19.62
C TYR A 616 -6.48 14.95 -20.96
N LEU A 617 -5.76 13.84 -21.06
CA LEU A 617 -5.59 13.10 -22.33
C LEU A 617 -6.67 12.03 -22.59
N SER A 618 -7.53 11.73 -21.61
CA SER A 618 -8.56 10.69 -21.77
C SER A 618 -9.87 11.16 -22.43
N ALA A 619 -10.09 12.45 -22.61
CA ALA A 619 -11.37 12.99 -23.09
C ALA A 619 -11.49 13.15 -24.61
N GLU A 620 -10.39 13.03 -25.38
CA GLU A 620 -10.40 13.33 -26.82
C GLU A 620 -10.33 12.12 -27.76
N ILE A 621 -10.17 10.90 -27.23
CA ILE A 621 -9.97 9.70 -28.08
C ILE A 621 -11.30 8.97 -28.42
N ASP A 622 -12.40 9.27 -27.76
CA ASP A 622 -13.69 8.52 -27.88
C ASP A 622 -14.81 9.24 -28.66
N ARG A 623 -14.53 10.07 -29.66
CA ARG A 623 -15.56 10.51 -30.59
C ARG A 623 -15.46 9.79 -31.93
N PRO A 624 -16.46 8.98 -32.32
CA PRO A 624 -16.53 8.47 -33.68
C PRO A 624 -16.85 9.63 -34.64
N MET A 625 -15.98 9.85 -35.62
CA MET A 625 -16.27 10.78 -36.72
C MET A 625 -17.41 10.21 -37.56
N SER A 626 -18.58 10.82 -37.45
CA SER A 626 -19.69 10.60 -38.38
C SER A 626 -19.28 11.08 -39.78
N SER A 627 -19.35 10.14 -40.72
CA SER A 627 -19.28 10.44 -42.14
C SER A 627 -20.47 11.34 -42.57
N THR A 628 -20.19 12.54 -43.03
CA THR A 628 -21.12 13.23 -43.94
C THR A 628 -20.34 13.66 -45.17
N SER A 629 -20.66 12.98 -46.25
CA SER A 629 -20.43 13.42 -47.62
C SER A 629 -21.25 14.67 -47.92
N ARG A 630 -20.60 15.73 -48.29
CA ARG A 630 -20.80 16.55 -49.48
C ARG A 630 -19.85 17.73 -49.47
#